data_859095f6ed0fe983ff0bc27962ce29e2
#
_entry.id   859095f6ed0fe983ff0bc27962ce29e2
#
_cell.length_a   1.000
_cell.length_b   1.000
_cell.length_c   1.000
_cell.angle_alpha   90.00
_cell.angle_beta   90.00
_cell.angle_gamma   90.00
#
_symmetry.space_group_name_H-M   'P 1'
#
loop_
_entity.id
_entity.type
_entity.pdbx_description
1 polymer ?
#
loop_
_entity_poly.entity_id
_entity_poly.type
_entity_poly.pdbx_seq_one_letter_code
_entity_poly.pdbx_strand_id
1 'polypeptide(L)'
;MLFRSFVSEHEPNEGALGVIINRPLDRPVAELVSDTPPAGLADVPVFLGGPVGKNQLMFAAFEWQKGAGLKLNHNIAFDEPSDPHGHKNLLTVCAFVGYAGWGAGQLESEVKQKAWVVQNANPSLLKLDRLPNLWFDIMRTLGPWYKMLAAAPDDPSLN
;
A
#
# COMPACT_ATOMS: atom_id res chain seq x y z
N MET A 1 -5.76 15.38 -1.32
CA MET A 1 -5.73 13.91 -1.52
C MET A 1 -5.26 13.25 -0.25
N LEU A 2 -6.08 12.40 0.36
CA LEU A 2 -5.74 11.69 1.60
C LEU A 2 -5.01 10.38 1.30
N PHE A 3 -3.92 10.09 2.02
CA PHE A 3 -3.12 8.90 1.81
C PHE A 3 -3.74 7.66 2.46
N ARG A 4 -3.44 6.50 1.89
CA ARG A 4 -3.77 5.17 2.41
C ARG A 4 -2.47 4.42 2.59
N SER A 5 -2.07 4.25 3.83
CA SER A 5 -0.87 3.51 4.16
C SER A 5 -1.26 2.11 4.63
N PHE A 6 -0.66 1.11 4.02
CA PHE A 6 -0.65 -0.23 4.54
C PHE A 6 0.56 -0.35 5.46
N VAL A 7 0.33 -0.49 6.76
CA VAL A 7 1.40 -0.71 7.75
C VAL A 7 1.78 -2.18 7.68
N SER A 8 3.01 -2.46 7.24
CA SER A 8 3.52 -3.82 7.07
C SER A 8 4.23 -4.33 8.32
N GLU A 9 4.87 -3.42 9.06
CA GLU A 9 5.61 -3.71 10.27
C GLU A 9 5.29 -2.66 11.33
N HIS A 10 5.09 -3.09 12.56
CA HIS A 10 4.83 -2.21 13.68
C HIS A 10 5.32 -2.82 14.98
N GLU A 11 6.32 -2.17 15.56
CA GLU A 11 6.85 -2.46 16.89
C GLU A 11 6.84 -1.16 17.71
N PRO A 12 6.06 -1.07 18.80
CA PRO A 12 5.83 0.20 19.53
C PRO A 12 7.11 0.91 19.96
N ASN A 13 8.17 0.15 20.29
CA ASN A 13 9.46 0.67 20.74
C ASN A 13 10.48 0.91 19.63
N GLU A 14 10.21 0.44 18.42
CA GLU A 14 11.13 0.52 17.28
C GLU A 14 10.56 1.40 16.17
N GLY A 15 9.22 1.48 16.07
CA GLY A 15 8.51 2.28 15.10
C GLY A 15 7.63 1.46 14.17
N ALA A 16 7.30 2.03 13.02
CA ALA A 16 6.47 1.37 12.03
C ALA A 16 6.96 1.65 10.62
N LEU A 17 6.72 0.69 9.72
CA LEU A 17 6.98 0.79 8.30
C LEU A 17 5.72 0.43 7.52
N GLY A 18 5.49 1.15 6.42
CA GLY A 18 4.35 0.89 5.56
C GLY A 18 4.51 1.49 4.18
N VAL A 19 3.54 1.25 3.33
CA VAL A 19 3.50 1.78 1.96
C VAL A 19 2.18 2.47 1.68
N ILE A 20 2.22 3.57 0.94
CA ILE A 20 1.03 4.23 0.41
C ILE A 20 0.54 3.42 -0.78
N ILE A 21 -0.71 2.98 -0.76
CA ILE A 21 -1.28 2.06 -1.75
C ILE A 21 -2.29 2.72 -2.71
N ASN A 22 -2.57 4.01 -2.54
CA ASN A 22 -3.53 4.74 -3.37
C ASN A 22 -2.89 5.88 -4.19
N ARG A 23 -1.60 5.76 -4.50
CA ARG A 23 -0.88 6.71 -5.38
C ARG A 23 -0.18 5.96 -6.51
N PRO A 24 -0.93 5.48 -7.51
CA PRO A 24 -0.31 4.85 -8.67
C PRO A 24 0.57 5.86 -9.39
N LEU A 25 1.70 5.38 -9.89
CA LEU A 25 2.49 6.06 -10.90
C LEU A 25 2.05 5.47 -12.25
N ASP A 26 1.57 6.32 -13.16
CA ASP A 26 1.13 5.87 -14.50
C ASP A 26 2.36 5.59 -15.40
N ARG A 27 3.32 4.85 -14.87
CA ARG A 27 4.58 4.47 -15.52
C ARG A 27 4.92 3.03 -15.15
N PRO A 28 5.28 2.20 -16.13
CA PRO A 28 5.70 0.82 -15.88
C PRO A 28 7.09 0.77 -15.22
N VAL A 29 7.42 -0.35 -14.60
CA VAL A 29 8.74 -0.59 -14.00
C VAL A 29 9.86 -0.37 -15.01
N ALA A 30 9.68 -0.81 -16.25
CA ALA A 30 10.67 -0.70 -17.32
C ALA A 30 11.12 0.75 -17.60
N GLU A 31 10.31 1.76 -17.27
CA GLU A 31 10.67 3.17 -17.42
C GLU A 31 11.39 3.75 -16.20
N LEU A 32 11.38 3.04 -15.07
CA LEU A 32 11.91 3.51 -13.79
C LEU A 32 13.27 2.91 -13.44
N VAL A 33 13.66 1.82 -14.09
CA VAL A 33 14.93 1.15 -13.87
C VAL A 33 15.84 1.33 -15.07
N SER A 34 17.16 1.45 -14.83
CA SER A 34 18.15 1.59 -15.90
C SER A 34 18.45 0.27 -16.59
N ASP A 35 18.30 -0.82 -15.89
CA ASP A 35 18.56 -2.18 -16.35
C ASP A 35 17.25 -2.87 -16.76
N THR A 36 17.38 -3.94 -17.51
CA THR A 36 16.22 -4.77 -17.86
C THR A 36 15.59 -5.34 -16.58
N PRO A 37 14.33 -5.08 -16.31
CA PRO A 37 13.68 -5.63 -15.13
C PRO A 37 13.63 -7.16 -15.19
N PRO A 38 13.63 -7.86 -14.06
CA PRO A 38 13.46 -9.31 -14.02
C PRO A 38 12.22 -9.75 -14.78
N ALA A 39 12.27 -10.98 -15.34
CA ALA A 39 11.18 -11.52 -16.14
C ALA A 39 9.83 -11.46 -15.40
N GLY A 40 8.81 -10.94 -16.06
CA GLY A 40 7.47 -10.81 -15.49
C GLY A 40 7.24 -9.57 -14.60
N LEU A 41 8.27 -8.74 -14.35
CA LEU A 41 8.14 -7.53 -13.54
C LEU A 41 8.01 -6.23 -14.34
N ALA A 42 8.21 -6.27 -15.64
CA ALA A 42 8.17 -5.07 -16.49
C ALA A 42 6.84 -4.31 -16.41
N ASP A 43 5.72 -5.03 -16.33
CA ASP A 43 4.36 -4.50 -16.35
C ASP A 43 3.69 -4.46 -14.96
N VAL A 44 4.47 -4.72 -13.89
CA VAL A 44 3.94 -4.66 -12.52
C VAL A 44 3.55 -3.21 -12.22
N PRO A 45 2.37 -2.97 -11.62
CA PRO A 45 1.92 -1.63 -11.27
C PRO A 45 2.83 -0.99 -10.22
N VAL A 46 3.15 0.27 -10.43
CA VAL A 46 4.05 1.04 -9.56
C VAL A 46 3.26 2.07 -8.77
N PHE A 47 3.58 2.20 -7.50
CA PHE A 47 2.99 3.17 -6.59
C PHE A 47 4.06 4.06 -5.95
N LEU A 48 3.72 5.30 -5.67
CA LEU A 48 4.52 6.15 -4.79
C LEU A 48 4.25 5.72 -3.34
N GLY A 49 5.13 4.86 -2.80
CA GLY A 49 4.95 4.19 -1.52
C GLY A 49 5.16 5.07 -0.30
N GLY A 50 5.85 6.20 -0.45
CA GLY A 50 6.04 7.15 0.65
C GLY A 50 7.17 8.15 0.44
N PRO A 51 7.44 8.99 1.46
CA PRO A 51 8.42 10.07 1.36
C PRO A 51 9.87 9.61 1.53
N VAL A 52 10.11 8.44 2.13
CA VAL A 52 11.44 7.94 2.46
C VAL A 52 11.96 7.05 1.32
N GLY A 53 13.24 7.15 0.98
CA GLY A 53 13.87 6.28 -0.01
C GLY A 53 13.32 6.41 -1.43
N LYS A 54 12.97 7.60 -1.91
CA LYS A 54 12.35 7.85 -3.23
C LYS A 54 13.24 7.47 -4.43
N ASN A 55 14.48 7.17 -4.20
CA ASN A 55 15.44 6.66 -5.19
C ASN A 55 15.51 5.14 -5.22
N GLN A 56 14.69 4.46 -4.45
CA GLN A 56 14.64 3.00 -4.35
C GLN A 56 13.31 2.48 -4.86
N LEU A 57 13.36 1.43 -5.67
CA LEU A 57 12.21 0.68 -6.13
C LEU A 57 12.17 -0.64 -5.37
N MET A 58 11.09 -0.88 -4.66
CA MET A 58 10.86 -2.08 -3.89
C MET A 58 9.74 -2.89 -4.54
N PHE A 59 9.99 -4.17 -4.77
CA PHE A 59 8.94 -5.11 -5.17
C PHE A 59 8.37 -5.80 -3.95
N ALA A 60 7.06 -5.93 -3.89
CA ALA A 60 6.39 -6.61 -2.81
C ALA A 60 5.09 -7.27 -3.28
N ALA A 61 4.72 -8.36 -2.62
CA ALA A 61 3.45 -9.03 -2.85
C ALA A 61 2.55 -8.94 -1.62
N PHE A 62 1.28 -8.71 -1.85
CA PHE A 62 0.26 -8.90 -0.83
C PHE A 62 -0.09 -10.39 -0.74
N GLU A 63 -0.02 -10.92 0.47
CA GLU A 63 -0.32 -12.31 0.78
C GLU A 63 -1.41 -12.39 1.85
N TRP A 64 -2.33 -13.35 1.71
CA TRP A 64 -3.27 -13.67 2.76
C TRP A 64 -2.74 -14.84 3.61
N GLN A 65 -2.45 -14.56 4.86
CA GLN A 65 -1.99 -15.57 5.81
C GLN A 65 -3.11 -15.94 6.79
N LYS A 66 -3.45 -17.23 6.85
CA LYS A 66 -4.48 -17.74 7.76
C LYS A 66 -4.10 -17.44 9.22
N GLY A 67 -4.97 -16.73 9.93
CA GLY A 67 -4.75 -16.31 11.32
C GLY A 67 -3.96 -15.03 11.52
N ALA A 68 -3.21 -14.55 10.51
CA ALA A 68 -2.44 -13.31 10.58
C ALA A 68 -2.98 -12.20 9.65
N GLY A 69 -3.92 -12.54 8.75
CA GLY A 69 -4.53 -11.58 7.83
C GLY A 69 -3.67 -11.24 6.62
N LEU A 70 -3.81 -10.03 6.12
CA LEU A 70 -3.07 -9.56 4.96
C LEU A 70 -1.66 -9.13 5.38
N LYS A 71 -0.67 -9.60 4.63
CA LYS A 71 0.74 -9.28 4.82
C LYS A 71 1.33 -8.72 3.53
N LEU A 72 2.36 -7.89 3.67
CA LEU A 72 3.19 -7.41 2.58
C LEU A 72 4.54 -8.14 2.66
N ASN A 73 4.84 -8.94 1.66
CA ASN A 73 6.08 -9.69 1.56
C ASN A 73 7.05 -8.97 0.61
N HIS A 74 8.21 -8.57 1.11
CA HIS A 74 9.27 -7.90 0.34
C HIS A 74 10.30 -8.90 -0.22
N ASN A 75 10.35 -10.11 0.33
CA ASN A 75 11.32 -11.13 -0.03
C ASN A 75 10.71 -12.09 -1.06
N ILE A 76 10.34 -11.56 -2.21
CA ILE A 76 9.82 -12.37 -3.31
C ILE A 76 11.01 -12.84 -4.13
N ALA A 77 11.23 -14.15 -4.19
CA ALA A 77 12.19 -14.74 -5.11
C ALA A 77 11.56 -14.74 -6.52
N PHE A 78 12.05 -13.86 -7.39
CA PHE A 78 11.58 -13.77 -8.78
C PHE A 78 12.33 -14.72 -9.73
N ASP A 79 13.40 -15.37 -9.26
CA ASP A 79 14.30 -16.18 -10.09
C ASP A 79 13.97 -17.69 -10.13
N GLU A 80 13.00 -18.14 -9.33
CA GLU A 80 12.58 -19.53 -9.42
C GLU A 80 11.44 -19.68 -10.42
N PRO A 81 11.58 -20.60 -11.41
CA PRO A 81 10.47 -20.95 -12.25
C PRO A 81 9.35 -21.48 -11.37
N SER A 82 8.32 -20.67 -11.24
CA SER A 82 7.07 -20.86 -10.53
C SER A 82 6.92 -22.24 -9.91
N ASP A 83 7.16 -22.34 -8.60
CA ASP A 83 6.54 -23.41 -7.81
C ASP A 83 5.02 -23.25 -7.92
N PRO A 84 4.31 -24.15 -8.62
CA PRO A 84 2.87 -24.03 -8.82
C PRO A 84 2.10 -24.08 -7.49
N HIS A 85 2.77 -24.40 -6.39
CA HIS A 85 2.18 -24.56 -5.06
C HIS A 85 2.62 -23.47 -4.05
N GLY A 86 3.71 -22.72 -4.31
CA GLY A 86 4.24 -21.70 -3.41
C GLY A 86 3.43 -20.40 -3.39
N HIS A 87 2.72 -20.08 -4.46
CA HIS A 87 2.05 -18.78 -4.62
C HIS A 87 0.54 -18.78 -4.40
N LYS A 88 -0.03 -19.84 -3.83
CA LYS A 88 -1.49 -19.96 -3.64
C LYS A 88 -2.12 -18.85 -2.78
N ASN A 89 -1.32 -18.14 -2.01
CA ASN A 89 -1.79 -17.05 -1.13
C ASN A 89 -1.42 -15.65 -1.65
N LEU A 90 -0.68 -15.53 -2.75
CA LEU A 90 -0.35 -14.26 -3.35
C LEU A 90 -1.61 -13.65 -3.99
N LEU A 91 -1.95 -12.44 -3.56
CA LEU A 91 -3.09 -11.71 -4.09
C LEU A 91 -2.65 -10.77 -5.23
N THR A 92 -1.50 -10.13 -5.06
CA THR A 92 -1.04 -9.12 -6.03
C THR A 92 0.42 -8.77 -5.81
N VAL A 93 1.18 -8.59 -6.88
CA VAL A 93 2.55 -8.06 -6.88
C VAL A 93 2.49 -6.60 -7.29
N CYS A 94 3.17 -5.73 -6.55
CA CYS A 94 3.30 -4.31 -6.82
C CYS A 94 4.76 -3.86 -6.67
N ALA A 95 5.10 -2.77 -7.32
CA ALA A 95 6.34 -2.05 -7.08
C ALA A 95 6.05 -0.73 -6.35
N PHE A 96 6.91 -0.34 -5.44
CA PHE A 96 6.79 0.89 -4.67
C PHE A 96 8.04 1.74 -4.79
N VAL A 97 7.86 3.01 -5.13
CA VAL A 97 8.92 4.02 -5.05
C VAL A 97 8.85 4.66 -3.67
N GLY A 98 9.85 4.38 -2.84
CA GLY A 98 9.89 4.83 -1.46
C GLY A 98 8.89 4.13 -0.54
N TYR A 99 8.89 4.52 0.72
CA TYR A 99 8.05 3.97 1.77
C TYR A 99 7.67 5.05 2.79
N ALA A 100 6.70 4.73 3.66
CA ALA A 100 6.33 5.53 4.83
C ALA A 100 6.96 4.90 6.08
N GLY A 101 7.63 5.71 6.88
CA GLY A 101 8.25 5.29 8.13
C GLY A 101 7.81 6.16 9.29
N TRP A 102 7.63 5.56 10.44
CA TRP A 102 7.33 6.23 11.71
C TRP A 102 8.37 5.81 12.75
N GLY A 103 8.91 6.77 13.48
CA GLY A 103 9.77 6.49 14.62
C GLY A 103 9.01 5.84 15.78
N ALA A 104 9.76 5.38 16.80
CA ALA A 104 9.18 4.77 18.00
C ALA A 104 8.11 5.68 18.64
N GLY A 105 6.91 5.15 18.84
CA GLY A 105 5.76 5.86 19.42
C GLY A 105 5.12 6.95 18.54
N GLN A 106 5.67 7.22 17.34
CA GLN A 106 5.15 8.27 16.48
C GLN A 106 3.76 7.90 15.93
N LEU A 107 3.61 6.68 15.38
CA LEU A 107 2.35 6.22 14.82
C LEU A 107 1.24 6.20 15.86
N GLU A 108 1.53 5.73 17.08
CA GLU A 108 0.59 5.71 18.20
C GLU A 108 0.16 7.13 18.59
N SER A 109 1.10 8.06 18.62
CA SER A 109 0.81 9.47 18.91
C SER A 109 -0.11 10.07 17.85
N GLU A 110 0.16 9.84 16.57
CA GLU A 110 -0.65 10.32 15.45
C GLU A 110 -2.07 9.70 15.46
N VAL A 111 -2.19 8.40 15.76
CA VAL A 111 -3.49 7.72 15.93
C VAL A 111 -4.26 8.32 17.10
N LYS A 112 -3.61 8.55 18.24
CA LYS A 112 -4.22 9.19 19.42
C LYS A 112 -4.71 10.61 19.14
N GLN A 113 -3.99 11.35 18.29
CA GLN A 113 -4.37 12.68 17.82
C GLN A 113 -5.44 12.65 16.71
N LYS A 114 -5.93 11.46 16.33
CA LYS A 114 -6.92 11.26 15.27
C LYS A 114 -6.45 11.69 13.87
N ALA A 115 -5.13 11.77 13.67
CA ALA A 115 -4.55 12.00 12.35
C ALA A 115 -4.78 10.81 11.39
N TRP A 116 -4.99 9.61 11.94
CA TRP A 116 -5.28 8.39 11.21
C TRP A 116 -6.56 7.71 11.65
N VAL A 117 -7.25 7.10 10.71
CA VAL A 117 -8.32 6.14 10.97
C VAL A 117 -7.78 4.76 10.65
N VAL A 118 -7.68 3.90 11.67
CA VAL A 118 -7.15 2.54 11.53
C VAL A 118 -8.27 1.58 11.15
N GLN A 119 -8.01 0.75 10.15
CA GLN A 119 -8.92 -0.30 9.69
C GLN A 119 -8.16 -1.61 9.47
N ASN A 120 -8.82 -2.72 9.74
CA ASN A 120 -8.28 -4.02 9.38
C ASN A 120 -8.23 -4.15 7.85
N ALA A 121 -7.09 -4.61 7.35
CA ALA A 121 -6.94 -4.86 5.94
C ALA A 121 -7.85 -6.01 5.48
N ASN A 122 -8.55 -5.80 4.38
CA ASN A 122 -9.41 -6.78 3.75
C ASN A 122 -8.92 -7.03 2.31
N PRO A 123 -8.74 -8.27 1.86
CA PRO A 123 -8.27 -8.58 0.52
C PRO A 123 -9.10 -7.93 -0.61
N SER A 124 -10.40 -7.75 -0.39
CA SER A 124 -11.27 -7.11 -1.38
C SER A 124 -10.95 -5.63 -1.61
N LEU A 125 -10.29 -4.97 -0.65
CA LEU A 125 -9.87 -3.57 -0.74
C LEU A 125 -8.55 -3.40 -1.52
N LEU A 126 -7.84 -4.49 -1.81
CA LEU A 126 -6.55 -4.47 -2.51
C LEU A 126 -6.65 -4.95 -3.95
N LYS A 127 -7.85 -4.98 -4.53
CA LYS A 127 -7.99 -5.18 -5.97
C LYS A 127 -7.38 -4.00 -6.71
N LEU A 128 -6.43 -4.27 -7.62
CA LEU A 128 -5.66 -3.25 -8.32
C LEU A 128 -6.52 -2.26 -9.09
N ASP A 129 -7.59 -2.74 -9.70
CA ASP A 129 -8.58 -1.94 -10.43
C ASP A 129 -9.36 -0.98 -9.53
N ARG A 130 -9.40 -1.25 -8.21
CA ARG A 130 -10.11 -0.44 -7.21
C ARG A 130 -9.19 0.47 -6.40
N LEU A 131 -7.86 0.31 -6.46
CA LEU A 131 -6.92 1.08 -5.65
C LEU A 131 -7.10 2.61 -5.79
N PRO A 132 -7.36 3.18 -6.96
CA PRO A 132 -7.63 4.61 -7.11
C PRO A 132 -8.88 5.06 -6.31
N ASN A 133 -9.88 4.20 -6.20
CA ASN A 133 -11.14 4.47 -5.49
C ASN A 133 -11.16 3.90 -4.06
N LEU A 134 -10.08 3.27 -3.62
CA LEU A 134 -10.00 2.60 -2.32
C LEU A 134 -10.40 3.52 -1.15
N TRP A 135 -10.11 4.80 -1.25
CA TRP A 135 -10.50 5.77 -0.25
C TRP A 135 -12.02 5.89 -0.09
N PHE A 136 -12.72 6.06 -1.18
CA PHE A 136 -14.16 6.15 -1.17
C PHE A 136 -14.80 4.88 -0.61
N ASP A 137 -14.24 3.73 -0.99
CA ASP A 137 -14.72 2.43 -0.55
C ASP A 137 -14.56 2.27 0.97
N ILE A 138 -13.40 2.62 1.53
CA ILE A 138 -13.14 2.56 2.97
C ILE A 138 -14.05 3.57 3.71
N MET A 139 -14.09 4.82 3.27
CA MET A 139 -14.88 5.86 3.93
C MET A 139 -16.36 5.53 3.99
N ARG A 140 -16.89 4.86 2.97
CA ARG A 140 -18.29 4.41 2.96
C ARG A 140 -18.59 3.36 4.01
N THR A 141 -17.60 2.57 4.44
CA THR A 141 -17.77 1.54 5.48
C THR A 141 -17.69 2.10 6.91
N LEU A 142 -17.12 3.30 7.09
CA LEU A 142 -16.87 3.90 8.40
C LEU A 142 -18.10 4.61 9.01
N GLY A 143 -19.15 4.81 8.22
CA GLY A 143 -20.40 5.43 8.69
C GLY A 143 -20.79 6.72 7.97
N PRO A 144 -21.96 7.31 8.30
CA PRO A 144 -22.55 8.43 7.54
C PRO A 144 -21.66 9.67 7.45
N TRP A 145 -20.99 10.03 8.53
CA TRP A 145 -20.07 11.16 8.56
C TRP A 145 -18.90 11.01 7.58
N TYR A 146 -18.24 9.86 7.58
CA TYR A 146 -17.14 9.60 6.67
C TYR A 146 -17.59 9.50 5.21
N LYS A 147 -18.80 8.98 4.98
CA LYS A 147 -19.40 8.94 3.65
C LYS A 147 -19.63 10.36 3.13
N MET A 148 -20.06 11.30 3.97
CA MET A 148 -20.21 12.70 3.62
C MET A 148 -18.86 13.35 3.31
N LEU A 149 -17.83 13.11 4.14
CA LEU A 149 -16.49 13.59 3.86
C LEU A 149 -15.91 13.04 2.54
N ALA A 150 -16.24 11.80 2.20
CA ALA A 150 -15.83 11.21 0.93
C ALA A 150 -16.48 11.87 -0.29
N ALA A 151 -17.66 12.45 -0.12
CA ALA A 151 -18.36 13.16 -1.18
C ALA A 151 -18.00 14.65 -1.27
N ALA A 152 -17.23 15.18 -0.30
CA ALA A 152 -16.77 16.56 -0.32
C ALA A 152 -15.75 16.78 -1.44
N PRO A 153 -15.76 17.94 -2.13
CA PRO A 153 -14.75 18.26 -3.11
C PRO A 153 -13.34 18.28 -2.50
N ASP A 154 -12.34 17.89 -3.27
CA ASP A 154 -10.92 17.95 -2.87
C ASP A 154 -10.44 19.41 -2.67
N ASP A 155 -11.09 20.36 -3.32
CA ASP A 155 -10.82 21.79 -3.23
C ASP A 155 -11.87 22.48 -2.35
N PRO A 156 -11.47 23.04 -1.17
CA PRO A 156 -12.38 23.73 -0.27
C PRO A 156 -13.01 25.00 -0.89
N SER A 157 -12.44 25.55 -1.96
CA SER A 157 -12.97 26.74 -2.65
C SER A 157 -14.19 26.45 -3.52
N LEU A 158 -14.53 25.17 -3.72
CA LEU A 158 -15.68 24.72 -4.50
C LEU A 158 -16.95 24.47 -3.66
N ASN A 159 -16.94 24.86 -2.38
CA ASN A 159 -18.12 24.86 -1.50
C ASN A 159 -18.82 26.20 -1.47
#